data_1a3483adb23ae32b192672b838d9af46
#
_entry.id   1a3483adb23ae32b192672b838d9af46
#
_cell.length_a   1.000
_cell.length_b   1.000
_cell.length_c   1.000
_cell.angle_alpha   90.00
_cell.angle_beta   90.00
_cell.angle_gamma   90.00
#
_symmetry.space_group_name_H-M   'P 1'
#
loop_
_entity.id
_entity.type
_entity.pdbx_description
1 polymer ?
#
loop_
_entity_poly.entity_id
_entity_poly.type
_entity_poly.pdbx_seq_one_letter_code
_entity_poly.pdbx_strand_id
1 'polypeptide(L)'
;MLEVAPQYWQSPDGLKNIYFHSSGSNSATATGNAPLFSMATNHETTTPLALNHTGLFPSVTVSFNLAPGVSMSDATLAIEQMEQNLGTPSTIHGFFAGTLLAYQQSFASEKWLVLTALLAVYIVLGILYESLVHPLTIISTLPSASVGAMLALMLFGVDLNIISLIGIDLLIGIVKKNAIMMIDFALQQEREHGKSTEDAIFEACMLRFRPILMTTMAALFGALPLAFGTGTGSELRRPLGITIVGGLIFSQLLTLYTTPVVYLTFDRLRLRLLGKERDTFHVDGPEPSAAD
;
A
#
# COMPACT_ATOMS: atom_id res chain seq x y z
N MET A 1 -41.01 -6.87 42.76
CA MET A 1 -40.03 -5.80 43.01
C MET A 1 -40.84 -4.52 43.21
N LEU A 2 -40.72 -3.84 44.35
CA LEU A 2 -41.40 -2.55 44.55
C LEU A 2 -40.46 -1.48 44.01
N GLU A 3 -40.92 -0.71 43.05
CA GLU A 3 -40.18 0.35 42.41
C GLU A 3 -40.94 1.69 42.56
N VAL A 4 -40.19 2.76 42.68
CA VAL A 4 -40.75 4.11 42.77
C VAL A 4 -41.33 4.49 41.38
N ALA A 5 -42.51 5.11 41.37
CA ALA A 5 -43.16 5.51 40.12
C ALA A 5 -42.24 6.43 39.31
N PRO A 6 -42.20 6.30 37.95
CA PRO A 6 -41.27 7.00 37.06
C PRO A 6 -41.19 8.51 37.25
N GLN A 7 -42.29 9.15 37.61
CA GLN A 7 -42.37 10.59 37.86
C GLN A 7 -41.46 11.09 39.00
N TYR A 8 -41.03 10.20 39.91
CA TYR A 8 -40.22 10.56 41.07
C TYR A 8 -38.72 10.29 40.89
N TRP A 9 -38.32 9.52 39.88
CA TRP A 9 -36.90 9.24 39.63
C TRP A 9 -36.33 9.84 38.34
N GLN A 10 -37.21 10.44 37.48
CA GLN A 10 -36.77 11.07 36.21
C GLN A 10 -36.18 12.48 36.40
N SER A 11 -36.30 13.08 37.60
CA SER A 11 -35.77 14.41 37.88
C SER A 11 -34.96 14.39 39.17
N PRO A 12 -33.85 15.15 39.29
CA PRO A 12 -33.12 15.36 40.56
C PRO A 12 -33.99 15.87 41.69
N ASP A 13 -35.05 16.61 41.38
CA ASP A 13 -36.02 17.08 42.35
C ASP A 13 -36.81 15.95 43.05
N GLY A 14 -36.86 14.76 42.45
CA GLY A 14 -37.45 13.58 43.08
C GLY A 14 -36.76 13.15 44.36
N LEU A 15 -35.49 13.50 44.57
CA LEU A 15 -34.73 13.24 45.79
C LEU A 15 -35.30 13.98 47.01
N LYS A 16 -36.05 15.08 46.80
CA LYS A 16 -36.72 15.82 47.87
C LYS A 16 -37.86 15.03 48.53
N ASN A 17 -38.39 14.04 47.83
CA ASN A 17 -39.51 13.21 48.29
C ASN A 17 -39.04 11.90 48.95
N ILE A 18 -37.75 11.69 49.07
CA ILE A 18 -37.17 10.52 49.75
C ILE A 18 -36.88 10.90 51.20
N TYR A 19 -37.48 10.17 52.13
CA TYR A 19 -37.32 10.41 53.56
C TYR A 19 -36.65 9.20 54.21
N PHE A 20 -35.71 9.47 55.10
CA PHE A 20 -35.11 8.48 56.00
C PHE A 20 -35.80 8.51 57.35
N HIS A 21 -36.08 7.33 57.89
CA HIS A 21 -36.56 7.20 59.23
C HIS A 21 -35.35 7.22 60.19
N SER A 22 -35.25 8.24 61.02
CA SER A 22 -34.22 8.32 62.04
C SER A 22 -34.61 7.43 63.23
N SER A 23 -33.97 6.30 63.37
CA SER A 23 -34.06 5.43 64.53
C SER A 23 -33.05 5.87 65.59
N GLY A 24 -33.27 6.95 66.27
CA GLY A 24 -32.41 7.42 67.33
C GLY A 24 -32.68 6.62 68.60
N SER A 25 -31.69 5.96 69.11
CA SER A 25 -31.71 5.00 70.22
C SER A 25 -31.94 5.61 71.61
N ASN A 26 -32.09 6.93 71.81
CA ASN A 26 -32.10 7.52 73.14
C ASN A 26 -32.99 8.76 73.37
N SER A 27 -34.00 8.97 72.57
CA SER A 27 -34.95 10.07 72.94
C SER A 27 -36.36 9.72 72.50
N ALA A 28 -37.25 9.60 73.47
CA ALA A 28 -38.63 9.16 73.31
C ALA A 28 -39.53 10.18 72.54
N THR A 29 -38.97 11.16 71.84
CA THR A 29 -39.74 12.27 71.22
C THR A 29 -39.28 12.64 69.77
N ALA A 30 -38.42 11.87 69.08
CA ALA A 30 -38.03 12.25 67.77
C ALA A 30 -38.21 11.09 66.74
N THR A 31 -39.49 10.71 66.55
CA THR A 31 -39.88 10.00 65.32
C THR A 31 -40.03 11.03 64.19
N GLY A 32 -38.93 11.51 63.67
CA GLY A 32 -38.93 12.45 62.56
C GLY A 32 -38.39 11.80 61.30
N ASN A 33 -39.18 11.81 60.25
CA ASN A 33 -38.68 11.53 58.90
C ASN A 33 -37.86 12.72 58.40
N ALA A 34 -36.59 12.54 58.19
CA ALA A 34 -35.73 13.58 57.62
C ALA A 34 -35.60 13.38 56.06
N PRO A 35 -35.86 14.42 55.30
CA PRO A 35 -35.69 14.32 53.84
C PRO A 35 -34.23 14.14 53.49
N LEU A 36 -33.93 13.29 52.48
CA LEU A 36 -32.57 13.02 51.99
C LEU A 36 -31.82 14.31 51.67
N PHE A 37 -32.53 15.31 51.13
CA PHE A 37 -31.98 16.60 50.74
C PHE A 37 -31.42 17.43 51.90
N SER A 38 -31.80 17.13 53.14
CA SER A 38 -31.23 17.81 54.32
C SER A 38 -29.87 17.26 54.75
N MET A 39 -29.52 16.05 54.30
CA MET A 39 -28.29 15.35 54.65
C MET A 39 -27.33 15.17 53.47
N ALA A 40 -27.81 15.33 52.23
CA ALA A 40 -27.04 15.15 51.03
C ALA A 40 -27.20 16.33 50.07
N THR A 41 -26.13 16.73 49.44
CA THR A 41 -26.14 17.69 48.33
C THR A 41 -26.01 16.93 47.01
N ASN A 42 -26.84 17.27 46.03
CA ASN A 42 -26.75 16.75 44.70
C ASN A 42 -26.06 17.77 43.79
N HIS A 43 -25.20 17.27 42.93
CA HIS A 43 -24.58 18.04 41.85
C HIS A 43 -24.88 17.37 40.53
N GLU A 44 -25.37 18.14 39.59
CA GLU A 44 -25.49 17.64 38.23
C GLU A 44 -24.11 17.50 37.62
N THR A 45 -23.83 16.31 37.07
CA THR A 45 -22.59 16.02 36.38
C THR A 45 -22.89 15.29 35.10
N THR A 46 -21.96 15.34 34.17
CA THR A 46 -22.07 14.63 32.92
C THR A 46 -21.46 13.22 33.05
N THR A 47 -22.16 12.23 32.54
CA THR A 47 -21.68 10.86 32.44
C THR A 47 -21.76 10.40 31.00
N PRO A 48 -20.83 9.56 30.51
CA PRO A 48 -20.91 9.03 29.17
C PRO A 48 -22.17 8.17 28.99
N LEU A 49 -22.86 8.37 27.86
CA LEU A 49 -24.07 7.64 27.50
C LEU A 49 -23.80 6.14 27.28
N ALA A 50 -22.61 5.80 26.87
CA ALA A 50 -22.17 4.43 26.63
C ALA A 50 -20.72 4.24 27.08
N LEU A 51 -20.45 3.14 27.74
CA LEU A 51 -19.11 2.69 28.09
C LEU A 51 -18.72 1.61 27.10
N ASN A 52 -17.87 1.97 26.16
CA ASN A 52 -17.35 1.02 25.18
C ASN A 52 -16.18 0.26 25.76
N HIS A 53 -16.04 -0.99 25.37
CA HIS A 53 -14.93 -1.84 25.74
C HIS A 53 -14.25 -2.41 24.50
N THR A 54 -12.94 -2.48 24.54
CA THR A 54 -12.15 -3.21 23.55
C THR A 54 -11.45 -4.33 24.28
N GLY A 55 -11.84 -5.57 23.97
CA GLY A 55 -11.50 -6.72 24.82
C GLY A 55 -12.14 -6.59 26.21
N LEU A 56 -11.34 -6.61 27.25
CA LEU A 56 -11.77 -6.53 28.65
C LEU A 56 -11.61 -5.12 29.26
N PHE A 57 -11.07 -4.15 28.49
CA PHE A 57 -10.75 -2.81 28.99
C PHE A 57 -11.72 -1.76 28.47
N PRO A 58 -12.11 -0.77 29.30
CA PRO A 58 -12.86 0.38 28.84
C PRO A 58 -12.07 1.12 27.75
N SER A 59 -12.73 1.53 26.69
CA SER A 59 -12.09 2.19 25.56
C SER A 59 -12.89 3.39 25.07
N VAL A 60 -12.19 4.39 24.55
CA VAL A 60 -12.78 5.55 23.87
C VAL A 60 -12.18 5.61 22.47
N THR A 61 -13.05 5.65 21.46
CA THR A 61 -12.64 5.80 20.08
C THR A 61 -12.69 7.26 19.69
N VAL A 62 -11.55 7.81 19.29
CA VAL A 62 -11.44 9.16 18.72
C VAL A 62 -11.37 9.03 17.21
N SER A 63 -12.39 9.52 16.51
CA SER A 63 -12.44 9.51 15.04
C SER A 63 -12.02 10.88 14.51
N PHE A 64 -11.24 10.88 13.45
CA PHE A 64 -10.79 12.10 12.79
C PHE A 64 -10.75 11.91 11.28
N ASN A 65 -10.80 13.02 10.55
CA ASN A 65 -10.55 13.07 9.12
C ASN A 65 -9.28 13.85 8.85
N LEU A 66 -8.55 13.48 7.81
CA LEU A 66 -7.36 14.19 7.38
C LEU A 66 -7.74 15.53 6.76
N ALA A 67 -6.98 16.58 7.06
CA ALA A 67 -7.08 17.84 6.33
C ALA A 67 -6.55 17.67 4.90
N PRO A 68 -7.05 18.47 3.93
CA PRO A 68 -6.52 18.43 2.57
C PRO A 68 -5.00 18.64 2.54
N GLY A 69 -4.27 17.75 1.88
CA GLY A 69 -2.81 17.81 1.75
C GLY A 69 -2.02 17.25 2.95
N VAL A 70 -2.68 16.61 3.91
CA VAL A 70 -2.01 15.92 5.03
C VAL A 70 -2.03 14.42 4.77
N SER A 71 -0.86 13.80 4.80
CA SER A 71 -0.73 12.36 4.60
C SER A 71 -1.13 11.56 5.85
N MET A 72 -1.53 10.30 5.67
CA MET A 72 -1.78 9.39 6.80
C MET A 72 -0.54 9.21 7.68
N SER A 73 0.64 9.22 7.09
CA SER A 73 1.90 9.10 7.80
C SER A 73 2.15 10.30 8.71
N ASP A 74 1.90 11.53 8.23
CA ASP A 74 2.06 12.74 9.03
C ASP A 74 1.08 12.78 10.19
N ALA A 75 -0.16 12.35 9.96
CA ALA A 75 -1.16 12.27 11.01
C ALA A 75 -0.76 11.25 12.09
N THR A 76 -0.24 10.09 11.70
CA THR A 76 0.27 9.09 12.65
C THR A 76 1.38 9.65 13.52
N LEU A 77 2.39 10.27 12.90
CA LEU A 77 3.50 10.89 13.62
C LEU A 77 3.05 12.01 14.56
N ALA A 78 2.10 12.84 14.11
CA ALA A 78 1.54 13.92 14.94
C ALA A 78 0.79 13.37 16.17
N ILE A 79 0.04 12.30 16.01
CA ILE A 79 -0.69 11.65 17.13
C ILE A 79 0.30 11.02 18.11
N GLU A 80 1.32 10.29 17.63
CA GLU A 80 2.35 9.70 18.48
C GLU A 80 3.14 10.76 19.26
N GLN A 81 3.48 11.87 18.61
CA GLN A 81 4.12 13.00 19.27
C GLN A 81 3.22 13.66 20.32
N MET A 82 1.92 13.80 20.02
CA MET A 82 0.96 14.35 20.97
C MET A 82 0.80 13.44 22.19
N GLU A 83 0.74 12.12 22.00
CA GLU A 83 0.67 11.15 23.10
C GLU A 83 1.89 11.24 24.03
N GLN A 84 3.08 11.37 23.44
CA GLN A 84 4.31 11.57 24.21
C GLN A 84 4.33 12.89 24.97
N ASN A 85 3.86 14.00 24.34
CA ASN A 85 3.84 15.32 24.95
C ASN A 85 2.81 15.42 26.09
N LEU A 86 1.69 14.69 26.02
CA LEU A 86 0.67 14.63 27.07
C LEU A 86 1.12 13.85 28.31
N GLY A 87 2.23 13.09 28.20
CA GLY A 87 2.72 12.28 29.32
C GLY A 87 1.70 11.25 29.78
N THR A 88 1.01 10.60 28.87
CA THR A 88 -0.03 9.60 29.16
C THR A 88 0.51 8.52 30.10
N PRO A 89 -0.23 8.18 31.18
CA PRO A 89 0.20 7.12 32.09
C PRO A 89 0.37 5.80 31.34
N SER A 90 1.31 4.97 31.75
CA SER A 90 1.57 3.63 31.14
C SER A 90 0.39 2.66 31.22
N THR A 91 -0.66 2.99 31.97
CA THR A 91 -1.91 2.24 32.06
C THR A 91 -2.88 2.53 30.91
N ILE A 92 -2.65 3.59 30.15
CA ILE A 92 -3.46 3.97 28.99
C ILE A 92 -2.65 3.61 27.75
N HIS A 93 -3.22 2.76 26.89
CA HIS A 93 -2.61 2.34 25.65
C HIS A 93 -3.42 2.86 24.47
N GLY A 94 -2.79 3.69 23.64
CA GLY A 94 -3.33 4.09 22.35
C GLY A 94 -3.07 3.04 21.29
N PHE A 95 -4.01 2.76 20.43
CA PHE A 95 -3.81 1.95 19.23
C PHE A 95 -4.65 2.47 18.08
N PHE A 96 -4.10 2.34 16.89
CA PHE A 96 -4.81 2.75 15.69
C PHE A 96 -5.83 1.69 15.26
N ALA A 97 -6.97 2.12 14.75
CA ALA A 97 -8.03 1.25 14.28
C ALA A 97 -8.52 1.68 12.88
N GLY A 98 -9.31 0.82 12.24
CA GLY A 98 -9.89 1.10 10.93
C GLY A 98 -8.87 1.24 9.81
N THR A 99 -9.05 2.26 8.96
CA THR A 99 -8.20 2.48 7.77
C THR A 99 -6.74 2.77 8.11
N LEU A 100 -6.49 3.41 9.24
CA LEU A 100 -5.12 3.73 9.67
C LEU A 100 -4.35 2.49 10.11
N LEU A 101 -5.00 1.56 10.82
CA LEU A 101 -4.41 0.27 11.15
C LEU A 101 -4.10 -0.53 9.87
N ALA A 102 -5.05 -0.59 8.93
CA ALA A 102 -4.84 -1.25 7.64
C ALA A 102 -3.67 -0.65 6.85
N TYR A 103 -3.53 0.68 6.88
CA TYR A 103 -2.41 1.40 6.27
C TYR A 103 -1.07 0.97 6.89
N GLN A 104 -0.95 1.01 8.21
CA GLN A 104 0.28 0.61 8.91
C GLN A 104 0.65 -0.84 8.63
N GLN A 105 -0.31 -1.75 8.68
CA GLN A 105 -0.08 -3.17 8.40
C GLN A 105 0.33 -3.41 6.94
N SER A 106 -0.28 -2.70 5.99
CA SER A 106 0.08 -2.79 4.58
C SER A 106 1.53 -2.32 4.36
N PHE A 107 1.90 -1.17 4.88
CA PHE A 107 3.27 -0.65 4.76
C PHE A 107 4.32 -1.55 5.44
N ALA A 108 3.99 -2.13 6.58
CA ALA A 108 4.90 -3.04 7.29
C ALA A 108 5.16 -4.33 6.51
N SER A 109 4.13 -4.87 5.85
CA SER A 109 4.21 -6.12 5.08
C SER A 109 4.69 -5.94 3.64
N GLU A 110 4.51 -4.74 3.06
CA GLU A 110 4.79 -4.43 1.66
C GLU A 110 6.20 -4.80 1.23
N LYS A 111 7.21 -4.42 2.00
CA LYS A 111 8.61 -4.73 1.71
C LYS A 111 8.87 -6.24 1.57
N TRP A 112 8.22 -7.06 2.40
CA TRP A 112 8.35 -8.51 2.34
C TRP A 112 7.58 -9.09 1.16
N LEU A 113 6.44 -8.52 0.83
CA LEU A 113 5.60 -8.91 -0.29
C LEU A 113 6.31 -8.64 -1.61
N VAL A 114 6.86 -7.43 -1.80
CA VAL A 114 7.65 -7.07 -2.97
C VAL A 114 8.90 -7.94 -3.09
N LEU A 115 9.64 -8.16 -1.98
CA LEU A 115 10.82 -9.01 -2.00
C LEU A 115 10.48 -10.45 -2.40
N THR A 116 9.42 -11.01 -1.86
CA THR A 116 8.97 -12.38 -2.20
C THR A 116 8.53 -12.46 -3.65
N ALA A 117 7.80 -11.45 -4.14
CA ALA A 117 7.38 -11.37 -5.54
C ALA A 117 8.58 -11.29 -6.49
N LEU A 118 9.58 -10.47 -6.18
CA LEU A 118 10.82 -10.37 -6.96
C LEU A 118 11.60 -11.69 -6.97
N LEU A 119 11.71 -12.35 -5.82
CA LEU A 119 12.36 -13.65 -5.69
C LEU A 119 11.64 -14.71 -6.51
N ALA A 120 10.32 -14.78 -6.42
CA ALA A 120 9.52 -15.72 -7.21
C ALA A 120 9.71 -15.50 -8.71
N VAL A 121 9.67 -14.25 -9.16
CA VAL A 121 9.91 -13.88 -10.56
C VAL A 121 11.34 -14.27 -10.99
N TYR A 122 12.33 -14.00 -10.15
CA TYR A 122 13.71 -14.35 -10.43
C TYR A 122 13.88 -15.86 -10.64
N ILE A 123 13.29 -16.68 -9.76
CA ILE A 123 13.35 -18.15 -9.85
C ILE A 123 12.65 -18.64 -11.13
N VAL A 124 11.43 -18.17 -11.40
CA VAL A 124 10.66 -18.59 -12.59
C VAL A 124 11.40 -18.22 -13.87
N LEU A 125 11.90 -17.00 -13.97
CA LEU A 125 12.65 -16.56 -15.15
C LEU A 125 14.01 -17.26 -15.26
N GLY A 126 14.67 -17.56 -14.14
CA GLY A 126 15.93 -18.32 -14.12
C GLY A 126 15.76 -19.73 -14.68
N ILE A 127 14.66 -20.39 -14.31
CA ILE A 127 14.30 -21.71 -14.85
C ILE A 127 13.95 -21.62 -16.34
N LEU A 128 13.16 -20.61 -16.72
CA LEU A 128 12.69 -20.43 -18.10
C LEU A 128 13.85 -20.14 -19.08
N TYR A 129 14.79 -19.29 -18.69
CA TYR A 129 15.89 -18.87 -19.56
C TYR A 129 17.17 -19.69 -19.39
N GLU A 130 17.19 -20.63 -18.45
CA GLU A 130 18.40 -21.42 -18.11
C GLU A 130 19.63 -20.53 -17.83
N SER A 131 19.38 -19.34 -17.25
CA SER A 131 20.40 -18.32 -17.02
C SER A 131 20.07 -17.52 -15.77
N LEU A 132 21.09 -17.17 -14.98
CA LEU A 132 20.96 -16.35 -13.80
C LEU A 132 21.06 -14.83 -14.10
N VAL A 133 21.60 -14.47 -15.27
CA VAL A 133 21.88 -13.08 -15.65
C VAL A 133 20.65 -12.40 -16.26
N HIS A 134 19.93 -13.09 -17.15
CA HIS A 134 18.77 -12.51 -17.83
C HIS A 134 17.61 -12.12 -16.89
N PRO A 135 17.27 -12.92 -15.85
CA PRO A 135 16.29 -12.48 -14.86
C PRO A 135 16.69 -11.20 -14.13
N LEU A 136 17.99 -11.04 -13.82
CA LEU A 136 18.49 -9.84 -13.17
C LEU A 136 18.32 -8.59 -14.05
N THR A 137 18.53 -8.72 -15.35
CA THR A 137 18.29 -7.66 -16.33
C THR A 137 16.83 -7.22 -16.31
N ILE A 138 15.88 -8.17 -16.28
CA ILE A 138 14.45 -7.87 -16.25
C ILE A 138 14.06 -7.17 -14.95
N ILE A 139 14.54 -7.68 -13.81
CA ILE A 139 14.24 -7.10 -12.49
C ILE A 139 14.80 -5.69 -12.34
N SER A 140 15.95 -5.40 -12.92
CA SER A 140 16.59 -4.08 -12.86
C SER A 140 15.78 -2.95 -13.54
N THR A 141 14.79 -3.30 -14.37
CA THR A 141 13.91 -2.32 -15.01
C THR A 141 12.71 -1.93 -14.13
N LEU A 142 12.42 -2.67 -13.04
CA LEU A 142 11.26 -2.43 -12.20
C LEU A 142 11.30 -1.14 -11.37
N PRO A 143 12.46 -0.73 -10.80
CA PRO A 143 12.52 0.52 -10.04
C PRO A 143 12.08 1.75 -10.84
N SER A 144 12.29 1.74 -12.17
CA SER A 144 11.90 2.87 -13.03
C SER A 144 10.37 3.09 -13.05
N ALA A 145 9.60 2.03 -12.97
CA ALA A 145 8.13 2.09 -12.94
C ALA A 145 7.62 2.67 -11.63
N SER A 146 8.19 2.23 -10.50
CA SER A 146 7.82 2.74 -9.17
C SER A 146 8.17 4.22 -9.01
N VAL A 147 9.33 4.64 -9.50
CA VAL A 147 9.73 6.06 -9.53
C VAL A 147 8.75 6.88 -10.36
N GLY A 148 8.35 6.38 -11.54
CA GLY A 148 7.36 7.06 -12.40
C GLY A 148 6.00 7.20 -11.73
N ALA A 149 5.55 6.18 -11.02
CA ALA A 149 4.30 6.20 -10.26
C ALA A 149 4.35 7.24 -9.13
N MET A 150 5.45 7.28 -8.36
CA MET A 150 5.64 8.25 -7.29
C MET A 150 5.69 9.69 -7.81
N LEU A 151 6.40 9.93 -8.91
CA LEU A 151 6.45 11.24 -9.56
C LEU A 151 5.06 11.69 -10.01
N ALA A 152 4.26 10.79 -10.58
CA ALA A 152 2.90 11.12 -10.97
C ALA A 152 2.01 11.47 -9.76
N LEU A 153 2.08 10.70 -8.67
CA LEU A 153 1.34 11.02 -7.45
C LEU A 153 1.72 12.40 -6.91
N MET A 154 3.02 12.72 -6.86
CA MET A 154 3.50 14.05 -6.44
C MET A 154 3.00 15.17 -7.37
N LEU A 155 3.01 14.96 -8.68
CA LEU A 155 2.57 15.94 -9.66
C LEU A 155 1.08 16.26 -9.55
N PHE A 156 0.26 15.26 -9.25
CA PHE A 156 -1.18 15.39 -9.09
C PHE A 156 -1.61 15.73 -7.64
N GLY A 157 -0.66 15.88 -6.73
CA GLY A 157 -0.92 16.18 -5.31
C GLY A 157 -1.76 15.10 -4.62
N VAL A 158 -1.52 13.85 -4.96
CA VAL A 158 -2.20 12.70 -4.36
C VAL A 158 -1.24 11.98 -3.42
N ASP A 159 -1.68 11.77 -2.18
CA ASP A 159 -0.87 11.11 -1.17
C ASP A 159 -0.72 9.62 -1.44
N LEU A 160 0.42 9.08 -0.96
CA LEU A 160 0.66 7.64 -0.99
C LEU A 160 -0.26 6.96 0.03
N ASN A 161 -1.30 6.29 -0.45
CA ASN A 161 -2.26 5.53 0.34
C ASN A 161 -2.23 4.04 -0.06
N ILE A 162 -3.00 3.21 0.63
CA ILE A 162 -3.09 1.76 0.36
C ILE A 162 -3.44 1.50 -1.11
N ILE A 163 -4.32 2.30 -1.68
CA ILE A 163 -4.82 2.12 -3.05
C ILE A 163 -3.74 2.45 -4.09
N SER A 164 -2.96 3.53 -3.86
CA SER A 164 -1.81 3.85 -4.73
C SER A 164 -0.70 2.80 -4.62
N LEU A 165 -0.53 2.19 -3.44
CA LEU A 165 0.41 1.11 -3.21
C LEU A 165 0.04 -0.14 -4.03
N ILE A 166 -1.24 -0.54 -3.98
CA ILE A 166 -1.78 -1.60 -4.86
C ILE A 166 -1.56 -1.24 -6.34
N GLY A 167 -1.69 0.04 -6.70
CA GLY A 167 -1.40 0.53 -8.04
C GLY A 167 0.05 0.32 -8.47
N ILE A 168 1.01 0.53 -7.56
CA ILE A 168 2.44 0.26 -7.80
C ILE A 168 2.69 -1.23 -8.01
N ASP A 169 2.07 -2.10 -7.20
CA ASP A 169 2.21 -3.55 -7.34
C ASP A 169 1.66 -4.07 -8.67
N LEU A 170 0.48 -3.59 -9.07
CA LEU A 170 -0.09 -3.90 -10.38
C LEU A 170 0.81 -3.42 -11.52
N LEU A 171 1.37 -2.21 -11.38
CA LEU A 171 2.27 -1.64 -12.38
C LEU A 171 3.53 -2.47 -12.56
N ILE A 172 4.13 -2.97 -11.47
CA ILE A 172 5.26 -3.90 -11.50
C ILE A 172 4.93 -5.13 -12.35
N GLY A 173 3.71 -5.67 -12.20
CA GLY A 173 3.23 -6.80 -13.01
C GLY A 173 3.13 -6.50 -14.51
N ILE A 174 2.61 -5.33 -14.88
CA ILE A 174 2.41 -4.92 -16.27
C ILE A 174 3.75 -4.63 -16.96
N VAL A 175 4.64 -3.90 -16.28
CA VAL A 175 5.92 -3.46 -16.83
C VAL A 175 6.86 -4.65 -17.09
N LYS A 176 6.88 -5.64 -16.19
CA LYS A 176 7.67 -6.88 -16.40
C LYS A 176 7.38 -7.54 -17.74
N LYS A 177 6.12 -7.58 -18.16
CA LYS A 177 5.71 -8.20 -19.42
C LYS A 177 6.44 -7.58 -20.62
N ASN A 178 6.60 -6.26 -20.64
CA ASN A 178 7.26 -5.55 -21.73
C ASN A 178 8.76 -5.87 -21.80
N ALA A 179 9.44 -5.88 -20.65
CA ALA A 179 10.85 -6.23 -20.56
C ALA A 179 11.10 -7.71 -20.94
N ILE A 180 10.27 -8.62 -20.43
CA ILE A 180 10.33 -10.05 -20.77
C ILE A 180 10.21 -10.25 -22.28
N MET A 181 9.21 -9.63 -22.93
CA MET A 181 8.94 -9.78 -24.36
C MET A 181 10.12 -9.29 -25.23
N MET A 182 10.81 -8.24 -24.78
CA MET A 182 11.97 -7.69 -25.50
C MET A 182 13.19 -8.61 -25.38
N ILE A 183 13.49 -9.06 -24.16
CA ILE A 183 14.64 -9.91 -23.89
C ILE A 183 14.46 -11.32 -24.48
N ASP A 184 13.26 -11.87 -24.42
CA ASP A 184 12.93 -13.17 -25.01
C ASP A 184 13.19 -13.17 -26.52
N PHE A 185 12.77 -12.13 -27.23
CA PHE A 185 13.03 -12.01 -28.65
C PHE A 185 14.52 -11.78 -28.94
N ALA A 186 15.24 -11.03 -28.15
CA ALA A 186 16.68 -10.83 -28.30
C ALA A 186 17.44 -12.19 -28.15
N LEU A 187 17.08 -12.95 -27.12
CA LEU A 187 17.66 -14.29 -26.90
C LEU A 187 17.34 -15.27 -28.03
N GLN A 188 16.11 -15.19 -28.57
CA GLN A 188 15.76 -16.01 -29.74
C GLN A 188 16.64 -15.65 -30.94
N GLN A 189 16.86 -14.36 -31.21
CA GLN A 189 17.76 -13.94 -32.32
C GLN A 189 19.21 -14.37 -32.10
N GLU A 190 19.71 -14.36 -30.86
CA GLU A 190 21.05 -14.85 -30.55
C GLU A 190 21.18 -16.39 -30.74
N ARG A 191 20.19 -17.14 -30.20
CA ARG A 191 20.27 -18.62 -30.19
C ARG A 191 19.92 -19.26 -31.52
N GLU A 192 18.92 -18.75 -32.24
CA GLU A 192 18.44 -19.35 -33.48
C GLU A 192 19.16 -18.79 -34.72
N HIS A 193 19.54 -17.52 -34.69
CA HIS A 193 20.11 -16.84 -35.85
C HIS A 193 21.59 -16.49 -35.70
N GLY A 194 22.21 -16.81 -34.56
CA GLY A 194 23.64 -16.58 -34.31
C GLY A 194 24.07 -15.10 -34.39
N LYS A 195 23.13 -14.15 -34.18
CA LYS A 195 23.42 -12.71 -34.27
C LYS A 195 24.27 -12.25 -33.11
N SER A 196 24.97 -11.14 -33.28
CA SER A 196 25.68 -10.51 -32.18
C SER A 196 24.67 -9.97 -31.15
N THR A 197 25.07 -9.94 -29.88
CA THR A 197 24.21 -9.43 -28.79
C THR A 197 23.71 -8.01 -29.08
N GLU A 198 24.55 -7.17 -29.70
CA GLU A 198 24.18 -5.78 -30.05
C GLU A 198 23.15 -5.75 -31.18
N ASP A 199 23.31 -6.53 -32.22
CA ASP A 199 22.35 -6.60 -33.33
C ASP A 199 21.05 -7.27 -32.91
N ALA A 200 21.12 -8.31 -32.10
CA ALA A 200 19.97 -9.03 -31.59
C ALA A 200 19.05 -8.12 -30.73
N ILE A 201 19.62 -7.35 -29.79
CA ILE A 201 18.83 -6.44 -28.96
C ILE A 201 18.30 -5.23 -29.75
N PHE A 202 19.07 -4.71 -30.72
CA PHE A 202 18.61 -3.63 -31.59
C PHE A 202 17.42 -4.06 -32.43
N GLU A 203 17.50 -5.24 -33.05
CA GLU A 203 16.40 -5.79 -33.85
C GLU A 203 15.18 -6.12 -32.98
N ALA A 204 15.41 -6.66 -31.76
CA ALA A 204 14.36 -6.86 -30.78
C ALA A 204 13.63 -5.56 -30.45
N CYS A 205 14.35 -4.47 -30.21
CA CYS A 205 13.76 -3.16 -29.95
C CYS A 205 12.92 -2.68 -31.13
N MET A 206 13.41 -2.81 -32.35
CA MET A 206 12.70 -2.32 -33.56
C MET A 206 11.44 -3.13 -33.86
N LEU A 207 11.51 -4.45 -33.81
CA LEU A 207 10.39 -5.33 -34.13
C LEU A 207 9.33 -5.39 -33.03
N ARG A 208 9.75 -5.34 -31.76
CA ARG A 208 8.84 -5.38 -30.59
C ARG A 208 8.31 -4.02 -30.18
N PHE A 209 8.83 -2.93 -30.72
CA PHE A 209 8.36 -1.57 -30.39
C PHE A 209 6.85 -1.40 -30.57
N ARG A 210 6.32 -1.80 -31.74
CA ARG A 210 4.88 -1.67 -32.03
C ARG A 210 4.00 -2.52 -31.10
N PRO A 211 4.23 -3.83 -30.92
CA PRO A 211 3.46 -4.64 -29.96
C PRO A 211 3.49 -4.11 -28.53
N ILE A 212 4.65 -3.66 -28.04
CA ILE A 212 4.80 -3.11 -26.70
C ILE A 212 4.01 -1.81 -26.56
N LEU A 213 4.10 -0.91 -27.54
CA LEU A 213 3.34 0.34 -27.57
C LEU A 213 1.82 0.06 -27.58
N MET A 214 1.34 -0.88 -28.38
CA MET A 214 -0.08 -1.23 -28.43
C MET A 214 -0.59 -1.72 -27.08
N THR A 215 0.14 -2.60 -26.41
CA THR A 215 -0.27 -3.14 -25.12
C THR A 215 -0.22 -2.10 -24.00
N THR A 216 0.79 -1.22 -24.02
CA THR A 216 0.91 -0.13 -23.04
C THR A 216 -0.17 0.92 -23.25
N MET A 217 -0.47 1.30 -24.50
CA MET A 217 -1.56 2.21 -24.80
C MET A 217 -2.93 1.64 -24.41
N ALA A 218 -3.17 0.35 -24.67
CA ALA A 218 -4.40 -0.29 -24.24
C ALA A 218 -4.56 -0.26 -22.71
N ALA A 219 -3.50 -0.55 -21.96
CA ALA A 219 -3.51 -0.47 -20.50
C ALA A 219 -3.70 0.97 -20.00
N LEU A 220 -3.03 1.93 -20.64
CA LEU A 220 -3.13 3.36 -20.32
C LEU A 220 -4.55 3.87 -20.54
N PHE A 221 -5.15 3.63 -21.71
CA PHE A 221 -6.53 4.02 -21.98
C PHE A 221 -7.55 3.31 -21.06
N GLY A 222 -7.27 2.07 -20.66
CA GLY A 222 -8.06 1.34 -19.66
C GLY A 222 -8.00 1.96 -18.27
N ALA A 223 -6.87 2.56 -17.90
CA ALA A 223 -6.67 3.20 -16.60
C ALA A 223 -7.12 4.69 -16.57
N LEU A 224 -7.23 5.37 -17.74
CA LEU A 224 -7.67 6.76 -17.81
C LEU A 224 -9.01 7.04 -17.10
N PRO A 225 -10.06 6.22 -17.29
CA PRO A 225 -11.33 6.44 -16.59
C PRO A 225 -11.19 6.42 -15.06
N LEU A 226 -10.25 5.63 -14.51
CA LEU A 226 -9.98 5.62 -13.08
C LEU A 226 -9.27 6.90 -12.64
N ALA A 227 -8.32 7.40 -13.43
CA ALA A 227 -7.54 8.60 -13.11
C ALA A 227 -8.41 9.87 -13.12
N PHE A 228 -9.35 9.98 -14.07
CA PHE A 228 -10.25 11.13 -14.23
C PHE A 228 -11.64 10.90 -13.61
N GLY A 229 -11.86 9.78 -12.96
CA GLY A 229 -13.15 9.47 -12.35
C GLY A 229 -13.60 10.53 -11.36
N THR A 230 -14.85 10.98 -11.50
CA THR A 230 -15.52 11.93 -10.60
C THR A 230 -16.72 11.24 -9.95
N GLY A 231 -17.19 11.77 -8.82
CA GLY A 231 -18.36 11.25 -8.11
C GLY A 231 -18.00 10.40 -6.89
N THR A 232 -19.01 9.76 -6.31
CA THR A 232 -18.85 8.94 -5.09
C THR A 232 -17.87 7.79 -5.29
N GLY A 233 -16.90 7.64 -4.40
CA GLY A 233 -15.85 6.62 -4.47
C GLY A 233 -14.70 6.95 -5.44
N SER A 234 -14.66 8.15 -6.03
CA SER A 234 -13.53 8.61 -6.85
C SER A 234 -12.26 8.74 -6.02
N GLU A 235 -12.38 9.09 -4.75
CA GLU A 235 -11.27 9.22 -3.80
C GLU A 235 -10.43 7.94 -3.69
N LEU A 236 -11.07 6.78 -3.80
CA LEU A 236 -10.38 5.48 -3.78
C LEU A 236 -9.83 5.10 -5.16
N ARG A 237 -10.53 5.40 -6.24
CA ARG A 237 -10.15 4.98 -7.60
C ARG A 237 -9.11 5.88 -8.25
N ARG A 238 -9.17 7.18 -7.96
CA ARG A 238 -8.29 8.18 -8.57
C ARG A 238 -6.80 7.95 -8.25
N PRO A 239 -6.39 7.68 -7.00
CA PRO A 239 -5.00 7.35 -6.69
C PRO A 239 -4.48 6.15 -7.49
N LEU A 240 -5.29 5.09 -7.61
CA LEU A 240 -4.97 3.91 -8.42
C LEU A 240 -4.75 4.27 -9.89
N GLY A 241 -5.70 5.02 -10.48
CA GLY A 241 -5.62 5.43 -11.88
C GLY A 241 -4.40 6.30 -12.16
N ILE A 242 -4.11 7.29 -11.32
CA ILE A 242 -2.95 8.18 -11.47
C ILE A 242 -1.65 7.40 -11.37
N THR A 243 -1.55 6.47 -10.39
CA THR A 243 -0.37 5.61 -10.22
C THR A 243 -0.11 4.78 -11.46
N ILE A 244 -1.14 4.11 -12.00
CA ILE A 244 -1.00 3.26 -13.18
C ILE A 244 -0.67 4.10 -14.42
N VAL A 245 -1.41 5.17 -14.70
CA VAL A 245 -1.19 6.04 -15.87
C VAL A 245 0.19 6.67 -15.84
N GLY A 246 0.54 7.31 -14.74
CA GLY A 246 1.85 7.95 -14.58
C GLY A 246 2.99 6.95 -14.65
N GLY A 247 2.87 5.85 -13.92
CA GLY A 247 3.87 4.80 -13.92
C GLY A 247 4.06 4.15 -15.30
N LEU A 248 2.98 3.92 -16.07
CA LEU A 248 3.07 3.38 -17.43
C LEU A 248 3.78 4.34 -18.38
N ILE A 249 3.47 5.64 -18.34
CA ILE A 249 4.11 6.65 -19.21
C ILE A 249 5.61 6.69 -18.94
N PHE A 250 6.01 6.88 -17.68
CA PHE A 250 7.42 6.96 -17.30
C PHE A 250 8.15 5.64 -17.54
N SER A 251 7.53 4.53 -17.16
CA SER A 251 8.11 3.21 -17.37
C SER A 251 8.30 2.90 -18.85
N GLN A 252 7.34 3.26 -19.72
CA GLN A 252 7.47 3.02 -21.16
C GLN A 252 8.68 3.75 -21.74
N LEU A 253 8.85 5.03 -21.38
CA LEU A 253 9.98 5.84 -21.84
C LEU A 253 11.32 5.26 -21.33
N LEU A 254 11.39 4.97 -20.04
CA LEU A 254 12.60 4.46 -19.41
C LEU A 254 12.92 3.03 -19.87
N THR A 255 11.95 2.13 -19.93
CA THR A 255 12.18 0.73 -20.30
C THR A 255 12.71 0.59 -21.71
N LEU A 256 12.21 1.39 -22.67
CA LEU A 256 12.74 1.39 -24.03
C LEU A 256 14.22 1.78 -24.09
N TYR A 257 14.68 2.60 -23.16
CA TYR A 257 16.06 3.08 -23.12
C TYR A 257 16.94 2.23 -22.20
N THR A 258 16.43 1.89 -21.02
CA THR A 258 17.21 1.19 -19.99
C THR A 258 17.37 -0.31 -20.29
N THR A 259 16.35 -0.97 -20.86
CA THR A 259 16.41 -2.42 -21.11
C THR A 259 17.57 -2.80 -22.04
N PRO A 260 17.76 -2.17 -23.22
CA PRO A 260 18.89 -2.47 -24.08
C PRO A 260 20.24 -2.20 -23.42
N VAL A 261 20.36 -1.05 -22.73
CA VAL A 261 21.60 -0.66 -22.07
C VAL A 261 21.99 -1.62 -20.96
N VAL A 262 21.02 -1.99 -20.13
CA VAL A 262 21.23 -2.94 -19.02
C VAL A 262 21.54 -4.33 -19.56
N TYR A 263 20.85 -4.77 -20.61
CA TYR A 263 21.12 -6.06 -21.26
C TYR A 263 22.57 -6.13 -21.75
N LEU A 264 23.04 -5.14 -22.50
CA LEU A 264 24.42 -5.08 -22.99
C LEU A 264 25.46 -4.95 -21.86
N THR A 265 25.16 -4.21 -20.81
CA THR A 265 26.06 -4.09 -19.65
C THR A 265 26.22 -5.41 -18.91
N PHE A 266 25.15 -6.14 -18.68
CA PHE A 266 25.23 -7.45 -18.03
C PHE A 266 25.88 -8.51 -18.92
N ASP A 267 25.65 -8.49 -20.23
CA ASP A 267 26.33 -9.38 -21.15
C ASP A 267 27.85 -9.12 -21.17
N ARG A 268 28.27 -7.85 -21.26
CA ARG A 268 29.70 -7.48 -21.16
C ARG A 268 30.31 -7.85 -19.81
N LEU A 269 29.55 -7.70 -18.71
CA LEU A 269 30.00 -8.10 -17.39
C LEU A 269 30.17 -9.63 -17.29
N ARG A 270 29.22 -10.38 -17.83
CA ARG A 270 29.27 -11.85 -17.93
C ARG A 270 30.50 -12.31 -18.66
N LEU A 271 30.79 -11.73 -19.84
CA LEU A 271 31.96 -12.05 -20.62
C LEU A 271 33.27 -11.75 -19.87
N ARG A 272 33.34 -10.62 -19.13
CA ARG A 272 34.50 -10.28 -18.30
C ARG A 272 34.71 -11.25 -17.13
N LEU A 273 33.63 -11.68 -16.47
CA LEU A 273 33.72 -12.56 -15.31
C LEU A 273 34.01 -14.02 -15.67
N LEU A 274 33.49 -14.48 -16.80
CA LEU A 274 33.65 -15.88 -17.24
C LEU A 274 34.91 -16.09 -18.06
N GLY A 275 35.67 -15.05 -18.44
CA GLY A 275 36.91 -15.15 -19.21
C GLY A 275 36.76 -15.84 -20.57
N LYS A 276 35.53 -15.98 -21.06
CA LYS A 276 35.21 -16.65 -22.31
C LYS A 276 35.17 -15.62 -23.43
N GLU A 277 36.20 -15.65 -24.30
CA GLU A 277 36.06 -15.08 -25.63
C GLU A 277 34.84 -15.72 -26.31
N ARG A 278 34.08 -14.89 -27.05
CA ARG A 278 32.96 -15.38 -27.87
C ARG A 278 33.44 -16.54 -28.76
N ASP A 279 33.03 -17.74 -28.42
CA ASP A 279 32.97 -18.79 -29.46
C ASP A 279 31.90 -18.31 -30.45
N THR A 280 32.33 -17.67 -31.53
CA THR A 280 31.55 -17.54 -32.75
C THR A 280 31.26 -18.97 -33.19
N PHE A 281 30.03 -19.42 -32.92
CA PHE A 281 29.51 -20.60 -33.61
C PHE A 281 29.47 -20.24 -35.09
N HIS A 282 30.55 -20.54 -35.78
CA HIS A 282 30.51 -20.74 -37.22
C HIS A 282 29.60 -21.96 -37.41
N VAL A 283 28.38 -21.69 -37.83
CA VAL A 283 27.59 -22.69 -38.53
C VAL A 283 28.31 -22.85 -39.85
N ASP A 284 29.14 -23.90 -39.94
CA ASP A 284 29.62 -24.39 -41.21
C ASP A 284 28.37 -24.70 -42.03
N GLY A 285 28.02 -23.79 -42.93
CA GLY A 285 27.03 -24.03 -43.96
C GLY A 285 27.51 -25.22 -44.80
N PRO A 286 26.62 -26.09 -45.30
CA PRO A 286 27.01 -27.18 -46.16
C PRO A 286 27.77 -26.61 -47.36
N GLU A 287 29.02 -27.08 -47.55
CA GLU A 287 29.79 -26.80 -48.76
C GLU A 287 28.92 -27.08 -49.99
N PRO A 288 28.90 -26.20 -50.99
CA PRO A 288 28.25 -26.51 -52.25
C PRO A 288 29.00 -27.68 -52.87
N SER A 289 28.33 -28.85 -52.90
CA SER A 289 28.76 -30.02 -53.61
C SER A 289 29.07 -29.59 -55.05
N ALA A 290 30.35 -29.65 -55.42
CA ALA A 290 30.82 -29.63 -56.83
C ALA A 290 30.22 -30.85 -57.52
N ALA A 291 29.17 -30.62 -58.28
CA ALA A 291 28.68 -31.62 -59.22
C ALA A 291 29.35 -31.39 -60.57
N ASP A 292 30.11 -32.40 -60.99
CA ASP A 292 30.51 -32.62 -62.38
C ASP A 292 29.30 -32.80 -63.30
#